data_40da7a941e8666ced3282d7bb8f0ea8e
#
_entry.id   40da7a941e8666ced3282d7bb8f0ea8e
#
_cell.length_a   1.000
_cell.length_b   1.000
_cell.length_c   1.000
_cell.angle_alpha   90.00
_cell.angle_beta   90.00
_cell.angle_gamma   90.00
#
_symmetry.space_group_name_H-M   'P 1'
#
loop_
_entity.id
_entity.type
_entity.pdbx_description
1 polymer ?
#
loop_
_entity_poly.entity_id
_entity_poly.type
_entity_poly.pdbx_seq_one_letter_code
_entity_poly.pdbx_strand_id
1 'polypeptide(L)'
;MVAAGAQIAQEFYFSVLLDRANRSYLALCSYEGGMEIEQLAEERPDALARIEVNPITGIDLEKAKEIAVAAKFPAELIDKVAPVMVKLYEVFEKEDATLVEVNPLVLTESGEIIALDGKVTLDENAAFRQEHHEALADKASADPLEEKAKAHDLNYVKLDGSVGVIGNGAGLVMSTLDVVAYAGEQFGGQKPANFLDIGG
;
A
#
# COMPACT_ATOMS: atom_id res chain seq x y z
N MET A 1 0.68 19.19 4.90
CA MET A 1 -0.30 18.98 5.99
C MET A 1 0.39 19.25 7.32
N VAL A 2 -0.30 19.84 8.30
CA VAL A 2 0.24 20.07 9.66
C VAL A 2 -0.67 19.31 10.63
N ALA A 3 -0.10 18.40 11.40
CA ALA A 3 -0.81 17.60 12.40
C ALA A 3 -0.33 17.94 13.81
N ALA A 4 -1.19 17.74 14.81
CA ALA A 4 -0.79 17.80 16.20
C ALA A 4 0.12 16.60 16.53
N GLY A 5 1.21 16.84 17.27
CA GLY A 5 2.09 15.77 17.73
C GLY A 5 1.39 14.89 18.77
N ALA A 6 1.52 13.57 18.61
CA ALA A 6 1.07 12.61 19.60
C ALA A 6 2.21 12.29 20.59
N GLN A 7 1.85 12.12 21.88
CA GLN A 7 2.80 11.61 22.87
C GLN A 7 2.79 10.07 22.76
N ILE A 8 3.79 9.51 22.11
CA ILE A 8 3.86 8.09 21.74
C ILE A 8 4.49 7.30 22.90
N ALA A 9 3.76 6.30 23.40
CA ALA A 9 4.27 5.34 24.38
C ALA A 9 4.82 4.09 23.68
N GLN A 10 4.16 3.62 22.59
CA GLN A 10 4.56 2.42 21.86
C GLN A 10 4.10 2.52 20.42
N GLU A 11 4.89 1.99 19.49
CA GLU A 11 4.60 1.91 18.04
C GLU A 11 4.34 0.49 17.61
N PHE A 12 3.33 0.30 16.77
CA PHE A 12 2.89 -0.97 16.20
C PHE A 12 2.80 -0.86 14.68
N TYR A 13 2.67 -2.00 14.05
CA TYR A 13 2.40 -2.09 12.62
C TYR A 13 1.10 -2.85 12.35
N PHE A 14 0.31 -2.37 11.41
CA PHE A 14 -0.83 -3.10 10.87
C PHE A 14 -1.04 -2.78 9.39
N SER A 15 -1.27 -3.81 8.59
CA SER A 15 -1.77 -3.65 7.23
C SER A 15 -2.74 -4.74 6.83
N VAL A 16 -3.58 -4.44 5.86
CA VAL A 16 -4.38 -5.42 5.13
C VAL A 16 -4.20 -5.18 3.64
N LEU A 17 -3.99 -6.25 2.88
CA LEU A 17 -3.70 -6.18 1.46
C LEU A 17 -4.37 -7.31 0.66
N LEU A 18 -4.51 -7.08 -0.64
CA LEU A 18 -4.98 -8.07 -1.59
C LEU A 18 -3.86 -9.09 -1.89
N ASP A 19 -4.06 -10.34 -1.49
CA ASP A 19 -3.18 -11.45 -1.82
C ASP A 19 -3.69 -12.19 -3.08
N ARG A 20 -3.20 -11.77 -4.23
CA ARG A 20 -3.61 -12.33 -5.52
C ARG A 20 -3.17 -13.78 -5.70
N ALA A 21 -2.04 -14.18 -5.11
CA ALA A 21 -1.50 -15.53 -5.23
C ALA A 21 -2.41 -16.55 -4.55
N ASN A 22 -2.93 -16.21 -3.37
CA ASN A 22 -3.82 -17.08 -2.58
C ASN A 22 -5.31 -16.77 -2.81
N ARG A 23 -5.66 -15.76 -3.63
CA ARG A 23 -7.05 -15.32 -3.88
C ARG A 23 -7.80 -14.99 -2.59
N SER A 24 -7.09 -14.33 -1.68
CA SER A 24 -7.58 -13.94 -0.35
C SER A 24 -7.12 -12.54 -0.02
N TYR A 25 -7.44 -12.07 1.19
CA TYR A 25 -6.75 -10.93 1.77
C TYR A 25 -5.73 -11.43 2.78
N LEU A 26 -4.72 -10.61 3.04
CA LEU A 26 -3.67 -10.88 4.00
C LEU A 26 -3.58 -9.72 4.99
N ALA A 27 -3.72 -10.03 6.28
CA ALA A 27 -3.39 -9.10 7.35
C ALA A 27 -1.96 -9.34 7.81
N LEU A 28 -1.16 -8.27 7.87
CA LEU A 28 0.15 -8.24 8.49
C LEU A 28 0.07 -7.39 9.75
N CYS A 29 0.62 -7.89 10.84
CA CYS A 29 0.59 -7.18 12.10
C CYS A 29 1.85 -7.44 12.92
N SER A 30 2.37 -6.40 13.58
CA SER A 30 3.49 -6.54 14.51
C SER A 30 3.28 -5.65 15.73
N TYR A 31 3.67 -6.17 16.89
CA TYR A 31 3.80 -5.38 18.11
C TYR A 31 4.95 -4.36 18.03
N GLU A 32 5.81 -4.46 17.02
CA GLU A 32 6.90 -3.55 16.73
C GLU A 32 6.58 -2.78 15.45
N GLY A 33 6.56 -1.45 15.53
CA GLY A 33 6.26 -0.54 14.42
C GLY A 33 7.29 0.57 14.30
N GLY A 34 7.01 1.53 13.40
CA GLY A 34 7.89 2.68 13.17
C GLY A 34 9.21 2.34 12.47
N MET A 35 9.31 1.17 11.83
CA MET A 35 10.48 0.70 11.09
C MET A 35 10.08 0.14 9.72
N GLU A 36 11.06 -0.08 8.85
CA GLU A 36 10.87 -0.74 7.57
C GLU A 36 10.40 -2.18 7.79
N ILE A 37 9.19 -2.49 7.32
CA ILE A 37 8.55 -3.79 7.58
C ILE A 37 9.25 -4.93 6.83
N GLU A 38 9.85 -4.64 5.68
CA GLU A 38 10.62 -5.58 4.89
C GLU A 38 11.85 -6.05 5.68
N GLN A 39 12.55 -5.12 6.33
CA GLN A 39 13.68 -5.45 7.20
C GLN A 39 13.24 -6.31 8.39
N LEU A 40 12.10 -5.97 9.02
CA LEU A 40 11.56 -6.78 10.11
C LEU A 40 11.24 -8.20 9.64
N ALA A 41 10.66 -8.35 8.45
CA ALA A 41 10.33 -9.66 7.87
C ALA A 41 11.55 -10.52 7.56
N GLU A 42 12.69 -9.93 7.21
CA GLU A 42 13.94 -10.64 6.95
C GLU A 42 14.68 -11.00 8.24
N GLU A 43 14.86 -10.03 9.15
CA GLU A 43 15.67 -10.22 10.36
C GLU A 43 14.94 -10.99 11.46
N ARG A 44 13.62 -10.74 11.60
CA ARG A 44 12.78 -11.32 12.65
C ARG A 44 11.40 -11.73 12.15
N PRO A 45 11.30 -12.73 11.27
CA PRO A 45 10.03 -13.15 10.67
C PRO A 45 8.97 -13.52 11.71
N ASP A 46 9.38 -14.02 12.88
CA ASP A 46 8.47 -14.36 13.99
C ASP A 46 7.84 -13.14 14.70
N ALA A 47 8.33 -11.93 14.45
CA ALA A 47 7.77 -10.70 14.98
C ALA A 47 6.63 -10.15 14.10
N LEU A 48 6.50 -10.63 12.85
CA LEU A 48 5.48 -10.24 11.91
C LEU A 48 4.43 -11.34 11.75
N ALA A 49 3.27 -11.17 12.35
CA ALA A 49 2.13 -12.06 12.12
C ALA A 49 1.58 -11.88 10.69
N ARG A 50 1.32 -13.00 10.01
CA ARG A 50 0.77 -13.07 8.65
C ARG A 50 -0.49 -13.93 8.71
N ILE A 51 -1.65 -13.30 8.65
CA ILE A 51 -2.94 -13.97 8.85
C ILE A 51 -3.79 -13.82 7.58
N GLU A 52 -4.16 -14.96 7.01
CA GLU A 52 -5.11 -14.98 5.91
C GLU A 52 -6.49 -14.50 6.38
N VAL A 53 -7.11 -13.66 5.55
CA VAL A 53 -8.43 -13.08 5.79
C VAL A 53 -9.34 -13.47 4.64
N ASN A 54 -10.41 -14.19 4.96
CA ASN A 54 -11.40 -14.60 3.98
C ASN A 54 -12.16 -13.34 3.45
N PRO A 55 -12.20 -13.12 2.12
CA PRO A 55 -12.83 -11.93 1.54
C PRO A 55 -14.34 -11.80 1.80
N ILE A 56 -15.01 -12.91 2.16
CA ILE A 56 -16.45 -12.90 2.42
C ILE A 56 -16.78 -12.51 3.86
N THR A 57 -15.97 -12.97 4.82
CA THR A 57 -16.20 -12.70 6.25
C THR A 57 -15.43 -11.51 6.76
N GLY A 58 -14.33 -11.15 6.11
CA GLY A 58 -13.49 -10.00 6.45
C GLY A 58 -12.81 -10.10 7.80
N ILE A 59 -12.55 -8.93 8.39
CA ILE A 59 -11.99 -8.79 9.75
C ILE A 59 -13.08 -8.22 10.65
N ASP A 60 -13.75 -9.10 11.38
CA ASP A 60 -14.61 -8.74 12.51
C ASP A 60 -13.77 -8.60 13.80
N LEU A 61 -14.43 -8.32 14.93
CA LEU A 61 -13.75 -8.13 16.21
C LEU A 61 -13.01 -9.38 16.68
N GLU A 62 -13.55 -10.57 16.44
CA GLU A 62 -12.91 -11.84 16.84
C GLU A 62 -11.67 -12.12 15.98
N LYS A 63 -11.76 -11.89 14.66
CA LYS A 63 -10.62 -12.00 13.76
C LYS A 63 -9.53 -10.97 14.08
N ALA A 64 -9.91 -9.74 14.41
CA ALA A 64 -8.98 -8.70 14.85
C ALA A 64 -8.24 -9.08 16.13
N LYS A 65 -8.92 -9.68 17.09
CA LYS A 65 -8.29 -10.22 18.32
C LYS A 65 -7.34 -11.38 17.99
N GLU A 66 -7.74 -12.29 17.11
CA GLU A 66 -6.86 -13.37 16.63
C GLU A 66 -5.55 -12.80 16.03
N ILE A 67 -5.66 -11.77 15.19
CA ILE A 67 -4.51 -11.08 14.59
C ILE A 67 -3.61 -10.46 15.67
N ALA A 68 -4.20 -9.76 16.64
CA ALA A 68 -3.45 -9.14 17.75
C ALA A 68 -2.73 -10.18 18.62
N VAL A 69 -3.36 -11.31 18.90
CA VAL A 69 -2.75 -12.42 19.64
C VAL A 69 -1.57 -13.01 18.86
N ALA A 70 -1.76 -13.26 17.54
CA ALA A 70 -0.70 -13.77 16.68
C ALA A 70 0.49 -12.82 16.58
N ALA A 71 0.25 -11.51 16.60
CA ALA A 71 1.27 -10.45 16.64
C ALA A 71 1.87 -10.22 18.04
N LYS A 72 1.51 -11.06 19.01
CA LYS A 72 2.05 -11.05 20.39
C LYS A 72 1.75 -9.78 21.19
N PHE A 73 0.60 -9.15 20.92
CA PHE A 73 0.16 -8.03 21.75
C PHE A 73 -0.11 -8.48 23.19
N PRO A 74 0.28 -7.69 24.21
CA PRO A 74 -0.14 -7.91 25.59
C PRO A 74 -1.67 -7.96 25.72
N ALA A 75 -2.17 -8.81 26.60
CA ALA A 75 -3.62 -9.05 26.76
C ALA A 75 -4.43 -7.77 27.02
N GLU A 76 -3.86 -6.82 27.77
CA GLU A 76 -4.47 -5.52 28.09
C GLU A 76 -4.60 -4.57 26.90
N LEU A 77 -3.89 -4.82 25.80
CA LEU A 77 -3.94 -4.01 24.58
C LEU A 77 -4.85 -4.60 23.51
N ILE A 78 -5.13 -5.90 23.54
CA ILE A 78 -5.93 -6.59 22.51
C ILE A 78 -7.29 -5.94 22.33
N ASP A 79 -8.01 -5.68 23.43
CA ASP A 79 -9.34 -5.05 23.37
C ASP A 79 -9.31 -3.57 22.95
N LYS A 80 -8.13 -2.94 22.97
CA LYS A 80 -7.94 -1.56 22.47
C LYS A 80 -7.59 -1.51 21.00
N VAL A 81 -6.70 -2.40 20.55
CA VAL A 81 -6.20 -2.39 19.15
C VAL A 81 -7.16 -3.05 18.18
N ALA A 82 -7.86 -4.12 18.60
CA ALA A 82 -8.77 -4.86 17.73
C ALA A 82 -9.89 -4.00 17.10
N PRO A 83 -10.58 -3.10 17.80
CA PRO A 83 -11.57 -2.23 17.19
C PRO A 83 -10.99 -1.28 16.14
N VAL A 84 -9.72 -0.89 16.28
CA VAL A 84 -9.03 -0.03 15.30
C VAL A 84 -8.70 -0.83 14.04
N MET A 85 -8.24 -2.08 14.18
CA MET A 85 -8.02 -2.97 13.04
C MET A 85 -9.30 -3.22 12.24
N VAL A 86 -10.46 -3.40 12.93
CA VAL A 86 -11.76 -3.51 12.26
C VAL A 86 -12.08 -2.25 11.45
N LYS A 87 -11.86 -1.06 11.99
CA LYS A 87 -12.08 0.20 11.26
C LYS A 87 -11.17 0.36 10.05
N LEU A 88 -9.91 -0.06 10.16
CA LEU A 88 -8.96 -0.04 9.04
C LEU A 88 -9.38 -1.03 7.95
N TYR A 89 -9.89 -2.20 8.33
CA TYR A 89 -10.49 -3.14 7.39
C TYR A 89 -11.76 -2.58 6.72
N GLU A 90 -12.62 -1.88 7.47
CA GLU A 90 -13.77 -1.19 6.88
C GLU A 90 -13.36 -0.17 5.80
N VAL A 91 -12.26 0.55 6.00
CA VAL A 91 -11.70 1.44 4.95
C VAL A 91 -11.26 0.61 3.75
N PHE A 92 -10.52 -0.49 3.97
CA PHE A 92 -10.06 -1.38 2.91
C PHE A 92 -11.23 -1.89 2.04
N GLU A 93 -12.31 -2.34 2.66
CA GLU A 93 -13.47 -2.91 1.96
C GLU A 93 -14.33 -1.83 1.29
N LYS A 94 -14.68 -0.75 2.02
CA LYS A 94 -15.62 0.26 1.54
C LYS A 94 -15.06 1.18 0.48
N GLU A 95 -13.73 1.42 0.51
CA GLU A 95 -13.03 2.28 -0.44
C GLU A 95 -12.42 1.50 -1.61
N ASP A 96 -12.72 0.20 -1.75
CA ASP A 96 -12.12 -0.66 -2.77
C ASP A 96 -10.57 -0.56 -2.77
N ALA A 97 -9.97 -0.59 -1.59
CA ALA A 97 -8.54 -0.53 -1.47
C ALA A 97 -7.88 -1.88 -1.79
N THR A 98 -6.67 -1.85 -2.31
CA THR A 98 -5.79 -3.02 -2.48
C THR A 98 -4.73 -3.11 -1.40
N LEU A 99 -4.54 -2.02 -0.64
CA LEU A 99 -3.69 -1.92 0.53
C LEU A 99 -4.25 -0.84 1.48
N VAL A 100 -4.36 -1.17 2.75
CA VAL A 100 -4.43 -0.21 3.86
C VAL A 100 -3.32 -0.56 4.83
N GLU A 101 -2.40 0.35 5.06
CA GLU A 101 -1.24 0.17 5.91
C GLU A 101 -1.15 1.33 6.90
N VAL A 102 -0.84 1.02 8.14
CA VAL A 102 -0.57 2.01 9.19
C VAL A 102 0.77 1.69 9.84
N ASN A 103 1.72 2.61 9.65
CA ASN A 103 3.08 2.49 10.18
C ASN A 103 3.65 3.88 10.54
N PRO A 104 3.58 4.27 11.83
CA PRO A 104 3.12 3.44 12.95
C PRO A 104 1.63 3.57 13.28
N LEU A 105 1.07 2.49 13.79
CA LEU A 105 -0.10 2.48 14.65
C LEU A 105 0.40 2.67 16.09
N VAL A 106 -0.08 3.66 16.84
CA VAL A 106 0.54 4.03 18.10
C VAL A 106 -0.39 3.88 19.29
N LEU A 107 0.19 3.45 20.42
CA LEU A 107 -0.37 3.66 21.73
C LEU A 107 0.17 4.99 22.28
N THR A 108 -0.73 5.89 22.66
CA THR A 108 -0.36 7.15 23.30
C THR A 108 -0.11 6.97 24.79
N GLU A 109 0.57 7.94 25.41
CA GLU A 109 0.71 7.99 26.89
C GLU A 109 -0.65 8.11 27.60
N SER A 110 -1.68 8.67 26.93
CA SER A 110 -3.06 8.69 27.44
C SER A 110 -3.80 7.35 27.32
N GLY A 111 -3.19 6.35 26.66
CA GLY A 111 -3.73 5.00 26.51
C GLY A 111 -4.70 4.82 25.33
N GLU A 112 -4.71 5.77 24.38
CA GLU A 112 -5.48 5.70 23.14
C GLU A 112 -4.68 5.02 22.03
N ILE A 113 -5.37 4.36 21.09
CA ILE A 113 -4.77 3.82 19.87
C ILE A 113 -5.06 4.76 18.72
N ILE A 114 -4.02 5.23 18.03
CA ILE A 114 -4.10 6.20 16.95
C ILE A 114 -3.38 5.66 15.70
N ALA A 115 -4.01 5.72 14.54
CA ALA A 115 -3.34 5.58 13.26
C ALA A 115 -2.60 6.90 12.96
N LEU A 116 -1.28 6.92 13.15
CA LEU A 116 -0.49 8.14 13.04
C LEU A 116 -0.11 8.45 11.60
N ASP A 117 0.33 7.44 10.87
CA ASP A 117 0.61 7.52 9.44
C ASP A 117 -0.06 6.36 8.71
N GLY A 118 -0.82 6.67 7.69
CA GLY A 118 -1.59 5.69 6.93
C GLY A 118 -1.35 5.82 5.44
N LYS A 119 -1.12 4.68 4.78
CA LYS A 119 -1.02 4.54 3.33
C LYS A 119 -2.19 3.70 2.83
N VAL A 120 -2.96 4.26 1.90
CA VAL A 120 -4.07 3.57 1.25
C VAL A 120 -3.82 3.53 -0.26
N THR A 121 -3.85 2.33 -0.84
CA THR A 121 -3.81 2.15 -2.29
C THR A 121 -5.20 1.72 -2.74
N LEU A 122 -5.81 2.54 -3.58
CA LEU A 122 -7.16 2.31 -4.12
C LEU A 122 -7.10 1.51 -5.41
N ASP A 123 -8.13 0.73 -5.70
CA ASP A 123 -8.28 0.04 -6.98
C ASP A 123 -8.89 1.00 -8.01
N GLU A 124 -8.09 1.45 -8.96
CA GLU A 124 -8.56 2.35 -10.03
C GLU A 124 -9.66 1.73 -10.90
N ASN A 125 -9.75 0.39 -10.97
CA ASN A 125 -10.83 -0.29 -11.68
C ASN A 125 -12.19 -0.11 -10.99
N ALA A 126 -12.20 0.27 -9.71
CA ALA A 126 -13.40 0.56 -8.94
C ALA A 126 -13.82 2.05 -9.00
N ALA A 127 -13.07 2.91 -9.68
CA ALA A 127 -13.31 4.36 -9.72
C ALA A 127 -14.75 4.72 -10.15
N PHE A 128 -15.37 3.91 -11.01
CA PHE A 128 -16.76 4.13 -11.47
C PHE A 128 -17.80 4.11 -10.34
N ARG A 129 -17.50 3.51 -9.21
CA ARG A 129 -18.39 3.45 -8.03
C ARG A 129 -17.86 4.23 -6.83
N GLN A 130 -16.68 4.86 -6.97
CA GLN A 130 -15.98 5.64 -5.94
C GLN A 130 -15.71 7.08 -6.41
N GLU A 131 -16.74 7.73 -6.97
CA GLU A 131 -16.64 9.08 -7.57
C GLU A 131 -16.05 10.13 -6.62
N HIS A 132 -16.22 9.95 -5.32
CA HIS A 132 -15.69 10.88 -4.31
C HIS A 132 -14.17 10.87 -4.19
N HIS A 133 -13.48 9.83 -4.67
CA HIS A 133 -12.01 9.76 -4.68
C HIS A 133 -11.38 10.84 -5.56
N GLU A 134 -12.08 11.30 -6.62
CA GLU A 134 -11.57 12.38 -7.48
C GLU A 134 -11.31 13.66 -6.69
N ALA A 135 -12.11 13.94 -5.67
CA ALA A 135 -11.94 15.12 -4.80
C ALA A 135 -10.70 15.02 -3.89
N LEU A 136 -10.15 13.82 -3.69
CA LEU A 136 -8.96 13.57 -2.88
C LEU A 136 -7.66 13.66 -3.69
N ALA A 137 -7.74 13.72 -5.04
CA ALA A 137 -6.57 13.76 -5.90
C ALA A 137 -5.79 15.07 -5.72
N ASP A 138 -4.52 14.95 -5.35
CA ASP A 138 -3.59 16.09 -5.28
C ASP A 138 -2.90 16.29 -6.65
N LYS A 139 -3.57 17.04 -7.52
CA LYS A 139 -3.07 17.38 -8.86
C LYS A 139 -1.77 18.18 -8.85
N ALA A 140 -1.42 18.80 -7.73
CA ALA A 140 -0.20 19.62 -7.62
C ALA A 140 1.06 18.75 -7.41
N SER A 141 0.92 17.52 -6.92
CA SER A 141 2.02 16.58 -6.71
C SER A 141 2.25 15.63 -7.88
N ALA A 142 1.33 15.55 -8.85
CA ALA A 142 1.45 14.68 -10.01
C ALA A 142 2.51 15.18 -11.01
N ASP A 143 3.19 14.25 -11.68
CA ASP A 143 4.11 14.62 -12.77
C ASP A 143 3.31 15.25 -13.94
N PRO A 144 3.72 16.44 -14.45
CA PRO A 144 2.99 17.12 -15.50
C PRO A 144 2.83 16.32 -16.82
N LEU A 145 3.75 15.39 -17.10
CA LEU A 145 3.65 14.52 -18.28
C LEU A 145 2.65 13.38 -18.05
N GLU A 146 2.58 12.85 -16.83
CA GLU A 146 1.58 11.85 -16.46
C GLU A 146 0.17 12.44 -16.51
N GLU A 147 -0.03 13.63 -15.96
CA GLU A 147 -1.30 14.38 -16.04
C GLU A 147 -1.70 14.66 -17.50
N LYS A 148 -0.73 15.08 -18.32
CA LYS A 148 -0.97 15.31 -19.75
C LYS A 148 -1.35 14.03 -20.49
N ALA A 149 -0.70 12.92 -20.19
CA ALA A 149 -1.01 11.63 -20.79
C ALA A 149 -2.42 11.16 -20.39
N LYS A 150 -2.75 11.25 -19.10
CA LYS A 150 -4.08 10.92 -18.57
C LYS A 150 -5.21 11.71 -19.22
N ALA A 151 -4.97 12.99 -19.52
CA ALA A 151 -5.95 13.84 -20.25
C ALA A 151 -6.21 13.37 -21.69
N HIS A 152 -5.40 12.48 -22.23
CA HIS A 152 -5.53 11.87 -23.56
C HIS A 152 -5.78 10.36 -23.51
N ASP A 153 -6.21 9.83 -22.36
CA ASP A 153 -6.44 8.39 -22.12
C ASP A 153 -5.21 7.52 -22.40
N LEU A 154 -4.00 8.07 -22.15
CA LEU A 154 -2.74 7.37 -22.32
C LEU A 154 -2.16 6.98 -20.96
N ASN A 155 -1.51 5.81 -20.90
CA ASN A 155 -0.78 5.35 -19.73
C ASN A 155 0.70 5.73 -19.83
N TYR A 156 1.12 6.72 -19.07
CA TYR A 156 2.50 7.20 -19.01
C TYR A 156 3.05 7.10 -17.59
N VAL A 157 4.27 6.58 -17.46
CA VAL A 157 5.05 6.63 -16.23
C VAL A 157 6.44 7.13 -16.56
N LYS A 158 6.91 8.13 -15.82
CA LYS A 158 8.26 8.66 -15.95
C LYS A 158 9.25 7.74 -15.25
N LEU A 159 10.39 7.47 -15.90
CA LEU A 159 11.51 6.71 -15.39
C LEU A 159 12.81 7.52 -15.48
N ASP A 160 13.86 7.09 -14.75
CA ASP A 160 15.14 7.81 -14.65
C ASP A 160 16.14 7.42 -15.72
N GLY A 161 15.71 7.27 -16.97
CA GLY A 161 16.57 6.89 -18.07
C GLY A 161 16.71 7.97 -19.14
N SER A 162 17.33 7.56 -20.26
CA SER A 162 17.61 8.44 -21.43
C SER A 162 16.97 7.97 -22.73
N VAL A 163 16.41 6.74 -22.74
CA VAL A 163 15.80 6.14 -23.94
C VAL A 163 14.28 6.20 -23.83
N GLY A 164 13.63 7.03 -24.67
CA GLY A 164 12.17 7.11 -24.72
C GLY A 164 11.57 5.84 -25.34
N VAL A 165 10.48 5.33 -24.72
CA VAL A 165 9.75 4.15 -25.18
C VAL A 165 8.29 4.50 -25.38
N ILE A 166 7.72 4.10 -26.52
CA ILE A 166 6.31 4.19 -26.86
C ILE A 166 5.87 2.87 -27.48
N GLY A 167 4.74 2.36 -27.09
CA GLY A 167 4.19 1.13 -27.66
C GLY A 167 2.67 1.09 -27.59
N ASN A 168 2.11 0.16 -28.32
CA ASN A 168 0.68 -0.11 -28.38
C ASN A 168 0.41 -1.42 -27.62
N GLY A 169 0.00 -1.30 -26.37
CA GLY A 169 -0.25 -2.41 -25.44
C GLY A 169 0.80 -2.50 -24.35
N ALA A 170 0.34 -2.52 -23.10
CA ALA A 170 1.18 -2.50 -21.88
C ALA A 170 2.22 -3.63 -21.84
N GLY A 171 1.87 -4.85 -22.26
CA GLY A 171 2.79 -5.99 -22.31
C GLY A 171 3.95 -5.78 -23.29
N LEU A 172 3.67 -5.19 -24.48
CA LEU A 172 4.71 -4.85 -25.44
C LEU A 172 5.66 -3.78 -24.89
N VAL A 173 5.11 -2.75 -24.25
CA VAL A 173 5.93 -1.69 -23.64
C VAL A 173 6.80 -2.26 -22.54
N MET A 174 6.27 -3.06 -21.62
CA MET A 174 7.05 -3.71 -20.57
C MET A 174 8.20 -4.55 -21.12
N SER A 175 7.94 -5.42 -22.10
CA SER A 175 8.99 -6.20 -22.75
C SER A 175 10.04 -5.34 -23.44
N THR A 176 9.62 -4.21 -24.03
CA THR A 176 10.54 -3.25 -24.67
C THR A 176 11.45 -2.57 -23.63
N LEU A 177 10.90 -2.19 -22.46
CA LEU A 177 11.68 -1.65 -21.34
C LEU A 177 12.77 -2.63 -20.90
N ASP A 178 12.43 -3.92 -20.74
CA ASP A 178 13.39 -4.95 -20.36
C ASP A 178 14.52 -5.08 -21.40
N VAL A 179 14.16 -5.14 -22.68
CA VAL A 179 15.15 -5.23 -23.78
C VAL A 179 16.05 -4.00 -23.80
N VAL A 180 15.51 -2.80 -23.64
CA VAL A 180 16.31 -1.54 -23.59
C VAL A 180 17.22 -1.55 -22.38
N ALA A 181 16.76 -1.99 -21.20
CA ALA A 181 17.58 -2.05 -19.99
C ALA A 181 18.74 -3.05 -20.18
N TYR A 182 18.49 -4.28 -20.63
CA TYR A 182 19.54 -5.29 -20.88
C TYR A 182 20.55 -4.87 -21.95
N ALA A 183 20.06 -4.36 -23.09
CA ALA A 183 20.93 -3.88 -24.14
C ALA A 183 21.77 -2.68 -23.66
N GLY A 184 21.16 -1.80 -22.89
CA GLY A 184 21.78 -0.59 -22.36
C GLY A 184 23.00 -0.84 -21.48
N GLU A 185 23.08 -1.99 -20.79
CA GLU A 185 24.26 -2.38 -20.02
C GLU A 185 25.55 -2.41 -20.87
N GLN A 186 25.44 -2.80 -22.14
CA GLN A 186 26.56 -2.86 -23.07
C GLN A 186 26.92 -1.48 -23.66
N PHE A 187 26.04 -0.49 -23.51
CA PHE A 187 26.15 0.84 -24.10
C PHE A 187 26.24 1.96 -23.03
N GLY A 188 26.98 1.72 -21.96
CA GLY A 188 27.25 2.72 -20.92
C GLY A 188 26.10 2.89 -19.91
N GLY A 189 25.27 1.85 -19.71
CA GLY A 189 24.24 1.83 -18.69
C GLY A 189 23.00 2.65 -19.07
N GLN A 190 22.69 2.76 -20.37
CA GLN A 190 21.48 3.45 -20.82
C GLN A 190 20.24 2.74 -20.30
N LYS A 191 19.26 3.52 -19.82
CA LYS A 191 18.00 3.00 -19.27
C LYS A 191 16.78 3.62 -19.94
N PRO A 192 15.60 2.97 -19.85
CA PRO A 192 14.35 3.57 -20.30
C PRO A 192 14.04 4.85 -19.52
N ALA A 193 13.60 5.88 -20.24
CA ALA A 193 13.20 7.18 -19.68
C ALA A 193 11.70 7.24 -19.29
N ASN A 194 10.91 6.35 -19.85
CA ASN A 194 9.47 6.29 -19.60
C ASN A 194 8.86 4.95 -20.02
N PHE A 195 7.72 4.66 -19.42
CA PHE A 195 6.70 3.76 -19.97
C PHE A 195 5.66 4.63 -20.68
N LEU A 196 5.28 4.32 -21.90
CA LEU A 196 4.14 4.94 -22.59
C LEU A 196 3.39 3.89 -23.41
N ASP A 197 2.20 3.55 -22.93
CA ASP A 197 1.23 2.74 -23.65
C ASP A 197 0.15 3.65 -24.23
N ILE A 198 -0.02 3.60 -25.56
CA ILE A 198 -1.00 4.42 -26.29
C ILE A 198 -2.35 3.75 -26.45
N GLY A 199 -2.57 2.64 -25.76
CA GLY A 199 -3.78 1.84 -25.85
C GLY A 199 -3.82 0.94 -27.10
N GLY A 200 -4.59 -0.15 -27.05
CA GLY A 200 -4.75 -1.13 -28.13
C GLY A 200 -6.21 -1.45 -28.41
#